data_4c1eb71544a2d511ab49327840cd391d
#
_entry.id   4c1eb71544a2d511ab49327840cd391d
#
_cell.length_a   1.000
_cell.length_b   1.000
_cell.length_c   1.000
_cell.angle_alpha   90.00
_cell.angle_beta   90.00
_cell.angle_gamma   90.00
#
_symmetry.space_group_name_H-M   'P 1'
#
loop_
_entity.id
_entity.type
_entity.pdbx_description
1 polymer ?
#
loop_
_entity_poly.entity_id
_entity_poly.type
_entity_poly.pdbx_seq_one_letter_code
_entity_poly.pdbx_strand_id
1 'polypeptide(L)'
;TSFHPTDVRVTTRVYERELQSCLFSCIHEGGHGLYDQGLDQRYYGTPLGDSVSLGIHESQSRLWENCVGRSRAFWRFFYPILQQTFHHQLHGVDVEQFYAAINCVKPSFIRVEADELTYNLHIMLRFEIEQGLIEQSLIERRLPRASRAAPRRRSTRRPSPVGRRRRASDSVRLPR
;
A
#
# COMPACT_ATOMS: atom_id res chain seq x y z
N THR A 1 -2.70 -11.89 4.81
CA THR A 1 -3.13 -13.27 4.43
C THR A 1 -3.73 -13.95 5.64
N SER A 2 -4.98 -14.39 5.53
CA SER A 2 -5.69 -15.11 6.58
C SER A 2 -5.68 -16.61 6.26
N PHE A 3 -5.35 -17.42 7.26
CA PHE A 3 -5.45 -18.88 7.19
C PHE A 3 -6.69 -19.39 7.94
N HIS A 4 -7.06 -18.66 8.98
CA HIS A 4 -8.21 -18.92 9.82
C HIS A 4 -8.57 -17.63 10.55
N PRO A 5 -9.83 -17.38 10.96
CA PRO A 5 -10.18 -16.18 11.73
C PRO A 5 -9.35 -15.99 13.03
N THR A 6 -8.81 -17.07 13.59
CA THR A 6 -7.90 -17.02 14.74
C THR A 6 -6.41 -16.98 14.39
N ASP A 7 -6.02 -17.10 13.10
CA ASP A 7 -4.63 -16.99 12.61
C ASP A 7 -4.58 -16.04 11.41
N VAL A 8 -4.71 -14.77 11.71
CA VAL A 8 -4.62 -13.68 10.74
C VAL A 8 -3.21 -13.11 10.79
N ARG A 9 -2.54 -13.06 9.62
CA ARG A 9 -1.17 -12.59 9.48
C ARG A 9 -1.12 -11.42 8.54
N VAL A 10 -0.53 -10.33 9.00
CA VAL A 10 -0.34 -9.09 8.22
C VAL A 10 1.13 -8.94 7.85
N THR A 11 1.39 -8.29 6.73
CA THR A 11 2.75 -8.00 6.27
C THR A 11 2.83 -6.55 5.86
N THR A 12 3.95 -5.90 6.17
CA THR A 12 4.20 -4.54 5.73
C THR A 12 5.66 -4.36 5.33
N ARG A 13 5.95 -3.27 4.65
CA ARG A 13 7.31 -2.84 4.34
C ARG A 13 7.72 -1.75 5.32
N VAL A 14 8.92 -1.88 5.88
CA VAL A 14 9.48 -0.87 6.77
C VAL A 14 10.58 -0.13 6.04
N TYR A 15 10.43 1.19 5.93
CA TYR A 15 11.45 2.09 5.42
C TYR A 15 11.93 2.97 6.57
N GLU A 16 13.20 2.91 6.90
CA GLU A 16 13.78 3.59 8.08
C GLU A 16 13.55 5.11 8.09
N ARG A 17 13.32 5.72 6.93
CA ARG A 17 13.15 7.18 6.79
C ARG A 17 11.72 7.61 6.47
N GLU A 18 10.77 6.68 6.40
CA GLU A 18 9.41 6.94 5.93
C GLU A 18 8.38 6.40 6.94
N LEU A 19 8.28 7.09 8.07
CA LEU A 19 7.34 6.72 9.13
C LEU A 19 5.89 6.62 8.61
N GLN A 20 5.45 7.59 7.81
CA GLN A 20 4.08 7.65 7.32
C GLN A 20 3.70 6.42 6.51
N SER A 21 4.56 6.01 5.57
CA SER A 21 4.32 4.83 4.73
C SER A 21 4.18 3.56 5.57
N CYS A 22 5.09 3.33 6.51
CA CYS A 22 5.05 2.17 7.39
C CYS A 22 3.81 2.17 8.28
N LEU A 23 3.52 3.29 8.93
CA LEU A 23 2.45 3.41 9.92
C LEU A 23 1.07 3.21 9.28
N PHE A 24 0.77 3.93 8.19
CA PHE A 24 -0.54 3.79 7.53
C PHE A 24 -0.70 2.46 6.83
N SER A 25 0.37 1.86 6.30
CA SER A 25 0.33 0.49 5.80
C SER A 25 0.01 -0.52 6.92
N CYS A 26 0.58 -0.37 8.12
CA CYS A 26 0.25 -1.21 9.27
C CYS A 26 -1.22 -1.07 9.70
N ILE A 27 -1.75 0.16 9.72
CA ILE A 27 -3.15 0.40 10.07
C ILE A 27 -4.08 -0.20 9.00
N HIS A 28 -3.73 -0.04 7.71
CA HIS A 28 -4.44 -0.62 6.58
C HIS A 28 -4.53 -2.15 6.68
N GLU A 29 -3.39 -2.81 6.81
CA GLU A 29 -3.32 -4.26 6.96
C GLU A 29 -4.02 -4.73 8.25
N GLY A 30 -3.93 -3.94 9.32
CA GLY A 30 -4.69 -4.15 10.56
C GLY A 30 -6.20 -4.14 10.33
N GLY A 31 -6.69 -3.25 9.47
CA GLY A 31 -8.10 -3.20 9.08
C GLY A 31 -8.57 -4.46 8.36
N HIS A 32 -7.77 -4.99 7.43
CA HIS A 32 -7.99 -6.28 6.82
C HIS A 32 -8.01 -7.40 7.87
N GLY A 33 -7.04 -7.37 8.79
CA GLY A 33 -6.93 -8.36 9.86
C GLY A 33 -8.12 -8.38 10.79
N LEU A 34 -8.61 -7.21 11.20
CA LEU A 34 -9.79 -7.07 12.05
C LEU A 34 -11.07 -7.57 11.38
N TYR A 35 -11.19 -7.34 10.07
CA TYR A 35 -12.30 -7.87 9.29
C TYR A 35 -12.31 -9.40 9.27
N ASP A 36 -11.16 -10.01 8.96
CA ASP A 36 -11.01 -11.47 8.96
C ASP A 36 -11.27 -12.08 10.33
N GLN A 37 -10.80 -11.45 11.41
CA GLN A 37 -11.06 -11.88 12.79
C GLN A 37 -12.53 -11.74 13.21
N GLY A 38 -13.26 -10.83 12.58
CA GLY A 38 -14.67 -10.60 12.82
C GLY A 38 -15.59 -11.60 12.10
N LEU A 39 -15.07 -12.43 11.19
CA LEU A 39 -15.84 -13.45 10.51
C LEU A 39 -16.28 -14.54 11.49
N ASP A 40 -17.53 -15.00 11.35
CA ASP A 40 -18.11 -15.98 12.27
C ASP A 40 -17.49 -17.37 12.06
N GLN A 41 -16.72 -17.81 13.03
CA GLN A 41 -16.00 -19.09 13.00
C GLN A 41 -16.92 -20.31 12.85
N ARG A 42 -18.20 -20.20 13.22
CA ARG A 42 -19.18 -21.29 13.04
C ARG A 42 -19.40 -21.65 11.58
N TYR A 43 -19.13 -20.71 10.69
CA TYR A 43 -19.28 -20.89 9.24
C TYR A 43 -17.95 -21.07 8.50
N TYR A 44 -16.84 -21.24 9.25
CA TYR A 44 -15.54 -21.44 8.65
C TYR A 44 -15.54 -22.57 7.61
N GLY A 45 -14.89 -22.32 6.47
CA GLY A 45 -14.87 -23.27 5.34
C GLY A 45 -16.13 -23.28 4.47
N THR A 46 -17.10 -22.39 4.74
CA THR A 46 -18.27 -22.17 3.92
C THR A 46 -18.30 -20.74 3.37
N PRO A 47 -19.08 -20.44 2.30
CA PRO A 47 -19.22 -19.08 1.79
C PRO A 47 -19.77 -18.06 2.79
N LEU A 48 -20.45 -18.50 3.85
CA LEU A 48 -20.94 -17.61 4.92
C LEU A 48 -19.85 -17.19 5.90
N GLY A 49 -18.77 -17.97 6.00
CA GLY A 49 -17.62 -17.68 6.84
C GLY A 49 -16.46 -17.05 6.07
N ASP A 50 -16.66 -16.66 4.82
CA ASP A 50 -15.66 -16.02 3.97
C ASP A 50 -16.00 -14.54 3.76
N SER A 51 -15.03 -13.77 3.27
CA SER A 51 -15.25 -12.36 2.97
C SER A 51 -16.26 -12.19 1.83
N VAL A 52 -17.17 -11.22 1.97
CA VAL A 52 -18.23 -10.98 0.99
C VAL A 52 -17.68 -10.61 -0.39
N SER A 53 -16.62 -9.81 -0.43
CA SER A 53 -15.92 -9.41 -1.65
C SER A 53 -14.60 -8.70 -1.33
N LEU A 54 -13.71 -8.62 -2.33
CA LEU A 54 -12.50 -7.80 -2.22
C LEU A 54 -12.81 -6.33 -1.95
N GLY A 55 -13.90 -5.79 -2.51
CA GLY A 55 -14.32 -4.41 -2.29
C GLY A 55 -14.72 -4.14 -0.84
N ILE A 56 -15.46 -5.05 -0.21
CA ILE A 56 -15.82 -4.93 1.22
C ILE A 56 -14.58 -5.12 2.10
N HIS A 57 -13.72 -6.07 1.77
CA HIS A 57 -12.47 -6.30 2.49
C HIS A 57 -11.57 -5.05 2.47
N GLU A 58 -11.40 -4.42 1.29
CA GLU A 58 -10.67 -3.17 1.13
C GLU A 58 -11.36 -1.98 1.80
N SER A 59 -12.70 -1.96 1.86
CA SER A 59 -13.42 -0.91 2.56
C SER A 59 -13.10 -0.87 4.06
N GLN A 60 -12.85 -2.04 4.66
CA GLN A 60 -12.47 -2.13 6.08
C GLN A 60 -11.05 -1.63 6.31
N SER A 61 -10.09 -1.98 5.45
CA SER A 61 -8.73 -1.45 5.54
C SER A 61 -8.72 0.08 5.39
N ARG A 62 -9.50 0.61 4.43
CA ARG A 62 -9.63 2.05 4.21
C ARG A 62 -10.37 2.78 5.34
N LEU A 63 -11.35 2.15 5.96
CA LEU A 63 -12.00 2.68 7.15
C LEU A 63 -10.95 2.94 8.25
N TRP A 64 -10.12 1.94 8.55
CA TRP A 64 -9.10 2.07 9.58
C TRP A 64 -7.97 3.02 9.18
N GLU A 65 -7.46 2.93 7.96
CA GLU A 65 -6.38 3.81 7.49
C GLU A 65 -6.83 5.27 7.41
N ASN A 66 -7.92 5.54 6.69
CA ASN A 66 -8.30 6.90 6.34
C ASN A 66 -9.25 7.53 7.36
N CYS A 67 -10.35 6.84 7.73
CA CYS A 67 -11.35 7.45 8.61
C CYS A 67 -10.91 7.45 10.08
N VAL A 68 -10.19 6.42 10.52
CA VAL A 68 -9.72 6.31 11.90
C VAL A 68 -8.28 6.83 12.02
N GLY A 69 -7.33 6.20 11.33
CA GLY A 69 -5.90 6.45 11.48
C GLY A 69 -5.45 7.86 11.06
N ARG A 70 -6.20 8.51 10.16
CA ARG A 70 -5.93 9.91 9.77
C ARG A 70 -6.78 10.92 10.53
N SER A 71 -7.64 10.48 11.45
CA SER A 71 -8.51 11.38 12.20
C SER A 71 -7.76 12.18 13.28
N ARG A 72 -8.25 13.41 13.53
CA ARG A 72 -7.72 14.25 14.60
C ARG A 72 -7.89 13.61 15.99
N ALA A 73 -9.02 12.91 16.21
CA ALA A 73 -9.29 12.23 17.48
C ALA A 73 -8.26 11.13 17.77
N PHE A 74 -7.93 10.33 16.75
CA PHE A 74 -6.90 9.30 16.85
C PHE A 74 -5.56 9.91 17.27
N TRP A 75 -5.13 11.00 16.61
CA TRP A 75 -3.83 11.61 16.89
C TRP A 75 -3.80 12.39 18.20
N ARG A 76 -4.88 12.95 18.67
CA ARG A 76 -4.92 13.52 20.02
C ARG A 76 -4.62 12.49 21.10
N PHE A 77 -4.97 11.23 20.85
CA PHE A 77 -4.68 10.13 21.76
C PHE A 77 -3.27 9.55 21.58
N PHE A 78 -2.90 9.24 20.35
CA PHE A 78 -1.66 8.52 20.04
C PHE A 78 -0.43 9.40 19.83
N TYR A 79 -0.60 10.68 19.51
CA TYR A 79 0.52 11.57 19.24
C TYR A 79 1.54 11.70 20.40
N PRO A 80 1.13 11.81 21.67
CA PRO A 80 2.07 11.83 22.78
C PRO A 80 2.98 10.59 22.84
N ILE A 81 2.44 9.41 22.51
CA ILE A 81 3.21 8.15 22.46
C ILE A 81 4.19 8.18 21.29
N LEU A 82 3.73 8.62 20.13
CA LEU A 82 4.58 8.77 18.95
C LEU A 82 5.72 9.76 19.19
N GLN A 83 5.43 10.90 19.81
CA GLN A 83 6.40 11.94 20.14
C GLN A 83 7.46 11.46 21.14
N GLN A 84 7.07 10.63 22.11
CA GLN A 84 8.02 10.00 23.03
C GLN A 84 8.97 9.04 22.30
N THR A 85 8.44 8.27 21.34
CA THR A 85 9.23 7.30 20.56
C THR A 85 10.19 8.01 19.61
N PHE A 86 9.75 9.08 18.97
CA PHE A 86 10.50 9.85 17.98
C PHE A 86 10.79 11.28 18.45
N HIS A 87 11.24 11.42 19.70
CA HIS A 87 11.37 12.72 20.37
C HIS A 87 12.32 13.69 19.65
N HIS A 88 13.38 13.20 19.00
CA HIS A 88 14.30 14.05 18.24
C HIS A 88 13.66 14.59 16.96
N GLN A 89 12.94 13.72 16.22
CA GLN A 89 12.34 14.06 14.94
C GLN A 89 11.08 14.91 15.09
N LEU A 90 10.34 14.72 16.20
CA LEU A 90 9.09 15.42 16.48
C LEU A 90 9.24 16.52 17.56
N HIS A 91 10.49 16.89 17.88
CA HIS A 91 10.74 17.98 18.82
C HIS A 91 10.18 19.31 18.29
N GLY A 92 9.35 19.97 19.09
CA GLY A 92 8.74 21.25 18.71
C GLY A 92 7.60 21.14 17.70
N VAL A 93 7.21 19.93 17.28
CA VAL A 93 6.03 19.70 16.44
C VAL A 93 4.82 19.45 17.34
N ASP A 94 3.77 20.21 17.17
CA ASP A 94 2.51 19.96 17.88
C ASP A 94 1.59 18.99 17.11
N VAL A 95 0.53 18.51 17.77
CA VAL A 95 -0.40 17.55 17.19
C VAL A 95 -1.15 18.10 15.98
N GLU A 96 -1.42 19.39 15.93
CA GLU A 96 -2.15 20.00 14.81
C GLU A 96 -1.23 20.14 13.58
N GLN A 97 0.03 20.48 13.78
CA GLN A 97 1.04 20.50 12.71
C GLN A 97 1.27 19.09 12.15
N PHE A 98 1.36 18.09 13.03
CA PHE A 98 1.46 16.69 12.61
C PHE A 98 0.23 16.24 11.84
N TYR A 99 -0.97 16.54 12.36
CA TYR A 99 -2.24 16.23 11.71
C TYR A 99 -2.34 16.86 10.30
N ALA A 100 -1.96 18.13 10.17
CA ALA A 100 -1.94 18.80 8.87
C ALA A 100 -0.95 18.14 7.89
N ALA A 101 0.23 17.74 8.38
CA ALA A 101 1.26 17.11 7.56
C ALA A 101 0.84 15.74 7.02
N ILE A 102 0.22 14.88 7.84
CA ILE A 102 -0.23 13.54 7.41
C ILE A 102 -1.46 13.56 6.50
N ASN A 103 -2.21 14.67 6.49
CA ASN A 103 -3.39 14.87 5.64
C ASN A 103 -3.14 15.85 4.49
N CYS A 104 -1.87 16.11 4.17
CA CYS A 104 -1.51 16.99 3.08
C CYS A 104 -1.82 16.35 1.73
N VAL A 105 -2.67 17.00 0.92
CA VAL A 105 -3.03 16.56 -0.43
C VAL A 105 -1.98 17.03 -1.42
N LYS A 106 -1.37 16.07 -2.14
CA LYS A 106 -0.38 16.36 -3.19
C LYS A 106 -0.59 15.41 -4.37
N PRO A 107 -0.74 15.91 -5.60
CA PRO A 107 -0.73 15.06 -6.77
C PRO A 107 0.54 14.21 -6.85
N SER A 108 0.39 12.92 -7.07
CA SER A 108 1.50 11.97 -7.20
C SER A 108 1.28 11.06 -8.41
N PHE A 109 2.36 10.60 -9.03
CA PHE A 109 2.29 9.59 -10.10
C PHE A 109 2.24 8.15 -9.57
N ILE A 110 2.54 7.95 -8.27
CA ILE A 110 2.61 6.64 -7.65
C ILE A 110 1.35 6.42 -6.82
N ARG A 111 0.47 5.51 -7.29
CA ARG A 111 -0.80 5.24 -6.63
C ARG A 111 -0.66 4.85 -5.16
N VAL A 112 0.26 3.95 -4.84
CA VAL A 112 0.44 3.43 -3.47
C VAL A 112 0.95 4.47 -2.47
N GLU A 113 1.49 5.59 -2.96
CA GLU A 113 1.95 6.73 -2.17
C GLU A 113 1.02 7.94 -2.26
N ALA A 114 -0.09 7.79 -3.01
CA ALA A 114 -1.06 8.85 -3.17
C ALA A 114 -1.80 9.11 -1.85
N ASP A 115 -2.14 10.38 -1.62
CA ASP A 115 -2.94 10.79 -0.48
C ASP A 115 -4.39 10.25 -0.56
N GLU A 116 -5.12 10.39 0.54
CA GLU A 116 -6.50 9.91 0.69
C GLU A 116 -7.43 10.40 -0.43
N LEU A 117 -7.29 11.65 -0.84
CA LEU A 117 -8.15 12.26 -1.85
C LEU A 117 -7.81 11.79 -3.27
N THR A 118 -6.51 11.80 -3.62
CA THR A 118 -6.06 11.51 -4.98
C THR A 118 -5.97 10.01 -5.27
N TYR A 119 -5.91 9.14 -4.25
CA TYR A 119 -5.85 7.69 -4.43
C TYR A 119 -6.99 7.14 -5.29
N ASN A 120 -8.22 7.57 -5.04
CA ASN A 120 -9.38 7.12 -5.79
C ASN A 120 -9.34 7.55 -7.26
N LEU A 121 -8.77 8.72 -7.56
CA LEU A 121 -8.56 9.17 -8.94
C LEU A 121 -7.60 8.25 -9.70
N HIS A 122 -6.58 7.72 -9.04
CA HIS A 122 -5.69 6.71 -9.64
C HIS A 122 -6.43 5.42 -9.95
N ILE A 123 -7.37 4.99 -9.10
CA ILE A 123 -8.18 3.78 -9.34
C ILE A 123 -9.08 3.99 -10.55
N MET A 124 -9.80 5.12 -10.60
CA MET A 124 -10.69 5.45 -11.71
C MET A 124 -9.94 5.50 -13.04
N LEU A 125 -8.80 6.21 -13.09
CA LEU A 125 -7.96 6.29 -14.28
C LEU A 125 -7.47 4.90 -14.75
N ARG A 126 -7.02 4.06 -13.80
CA ARG A 126 -6.57 2.70 -14.12
C ARG A 126 -7.69 1.84 -14.68
N PHE A 127 -8.87 1.94 -14.10
CA PHE A 127 -10.04 1.21 -14.55
C PHE A 127 -10.42 1.58 -16.00
N GLU A 128 -10.47 2.88 -16.31
CA GLU A 128 -10.74 3.34 -17.68
C GLU A 128 -9.68 2.87 -18.70
N ILE A 129 -8.40 2.91 -18.30
CA ILE A 129 -7.30 2.43 -19.15
C ILE A 129 -7.42 0.92 -19.36
N GLU A 130 -7.70 0.16 -18.31
CA GLU A 130 -7.82 -1.30 -18.35
C GLU A 130 -8.99 -1.73 -19.24
N GLN A 131 -10.16 -1.10 -19.09
CA GLN A 131 -11.30 -1.33 -19.98
C GLN A 131 -10.91 -1.09 -21.44
N GLY A 132 -10.29 0.05 -21.75
CA GLY A 132 -9.89 0.36 -23.09
C GLY A 132 -8.81 -0.57 -23.65
N LEU A 133 -7.93 -1.13 -22.83
CA LEU A 133 -6.96 -2.14 -23.22
C LEU A 133 -7.63 -3.48 -23.54
N ILE A 134 -8.58 -3.91 -22.70
CA ILE A 134 -9.33 -5.17 -22.90
C ILE A 134 -10.20 -5.07 -24.15
N GLU A 135 -10.86 -3.96 -24.37
CA GLU A 135 -11.67 -3.70 -25.57
C GLU A 135 -10.83 -3.41 -26.83
N GLN A 136 -9.50 -3.45 -26.73
CA GLN A 136 -8.53 -3.12 -27.82
C GLN A 136 -8.69 -1.71 -28.42
N SER A 137 -9.62 -0.92 -27.90
CA SER A 137 -9.96 0.39 -28.44
C SER A 137 -8.88 1.46 -28.22
N LEU A 138 -8.08 1.33 -27.14
CA LEU A 138 -7.03 2.29 -26.80
C LEU A 138 -5.71 2.05 -27.53
N ILE A 139 -5.40 0.80 -27.89
CA ILE A 139 -4.15 0.46 -28.59
C ILE A 139 -4.16 1.08 -30.00
N GLU A 140 -5.31 1.11 -30.65
CA GLU A 140 -5.45 1.67 -32.02
C GLU A 140 -5.43 3.21 -32.03
N ARG A 141 -5.92 3.86 -30.97
CA ARG A 141 -6.08 5.33 -30.93
C ARG A 141 -4.84 6.10 -30.49
N ARG A 142 -3.91 5.51 -29.72
CA ARG A 142 -2.82 6.24 -29.06
C ARG A 142 -1.41 5.93 -29.50
N LEU A 143 -1.18 4.93 -30.34
CA LEU A 143 0.14 4.77 -30.95
C LEU A 143 0.22 5.70 -32.18
N PRO A 144 1.04 6.76 -32.19
CA PRO A 144 1.27 7.53 -33.42
C PRO A 144 1.74 6.60 -34.52
N ARG A 145 1.18 6.71 -35.68
CA ARG A 145 1.58 5.91 -36.89
C ARG A 145 3.09 5.97 -37.16
N ALA A 146 3.81 6.95 -36.63
CA ALA A 146 5.26 7.14 -36.75
C ALA A 146 6.11 6.08 -36.02
N SER A 147 5.60 5.38 -34.99
CA SER A 147 6.39 4.36 -34.30
C SER A 147 6.39 2.98 -35.00
N ARG A 148 5.56 2.79 -36.02
CA ARG A 148 5.52 1.54 -36.82
C ARG A 148 6.61 1.45 -37.88
N ALA A 149 7.38 2.50 -38.14
CA ALA A 149 8.31 2.60 -39.28
C ALA A 149 9.80 2.59 -38.91
N ALA A 150 10.20 2.32 -37.66
CA ALA A 150 11.62 2.22 -37.31
C ALA A 150 12.08 0.76 -37.28
N PRO A 151 12.94 0.30 -38.23
CA PRO A 151 13.53 -1.03 -38.13
C PRO A 151 14.42 -1.09 -36.91
N ARG A 152 14.19 -2.08 -36.04
CA ARG A 152 15.06 -2.39 -34.90
C ARG A 152 16.48 -2.63 -35.42
N ARG A 153 17.38 -1.69 -35.23
CA ARG A 153 18.82 -1.95 -35.36
C ARG A 153 19.21 -2.98 -34.28
N ARG A 154 19.54 -4.17 -34.72
CA ARG A 154 20.15 -5.20 -33.86
C ARG A 154 21.48 -4.64 -33.34
N SER A 155 21.47 -4.30 -32.06
CA SER A 155 22.71 -4.00 -31.33
C SER A 155 23.41 -5.32 -31.05
N THR A 156 24.50 -5.59 -31.74
CA THR A 156 25.46 -6.66 -31.42
C THR A 156 26.37 -6.16 -30.31
N ARG A 157 25.90 -6.10 -29.09
CA ARG A 157 26.78 -5.95 -27.91
C ARG A 157 27.00 -7.33 -27.30
N ARG A 158 28.25 -7.78 -27.32
CA ARG A 158 28.74 -8.96 -26.58
C ARG A 158 28.51 -8.75 -25.07
N PRO A 159 28.07 -9.78 -24.33
CA PRO A 159 27.94 -9.67 -22.87
C PRO A 159 29.32 -9.71 -22.21
N SER A 160 29.57 -8.77 -21.31
CA SER A 160 30.70 -8.79 -20.37
C SER A 160 30.48 -9.85 -19.29
N PRO A 161 31.53 -10.50 -18.77
CA PRO A 161 31.38 -11.53 -17.73
C PRO A 161 30.97 -10.92 -16.41
N VAL A 162 29.85 -11.40 -15.88
CA VAL A 162 29.26 -11.00 -14.60
C VAL A 162 30.10 -11.58 -13.46
N GLY A 163 30.65 -10.71 -12.61
CA GLY A 163 31.29 -11.05 -11.35
C GLY A 163 30.28 -11.67 -10.37
N ARG A 164 30.61 -12.83 -9.84
CA ARG A 164 29.88 -13.53 -8.78
C ARG A 164 29.87 -12.67 -7.51
N ARG A 165 28.74 -12.11 -7.14
CA ARG A 165 28.50 -11.59 -5.78
C ARG A 165 28.00 -12.74 -4.89
N ARG A 166 28.75 -13.00 -3.82
CA ARG A 166 28.38 -13.92 -2.74
C ARG A 166 27.17 -13.33 -2.00
N ARG A 167 26.11 -14.14 -1.85
CA ARG A 167 25.00 -13.86 -0.94
C ARG A 167 25.43 -14.21 0.48
N ALA A 168 25.43 -13.24 1.37
CA ALA A 168 25.42 -13.48 2.81
C ALA A 168 23.97 -13.70 3.24
N SER A 169 23.70 -14.87 3.82
CA SER A 169 22.43 -15.22 4.45
C SER A 169 22.59 -14.96 5.95
N ASP A 170 22.10 -13.84 6.45
CA ASP A 170 21.97 -13.63 7.89
C ASP A 170 20.57 -14.02 8.34
N SER A 171 20.49 -15.18 8.98
CA SER A 171 19.32 -15.62 9.73
C SER A 171 19.37 -15.01 11.13
N VAL A 172 18.50 -14.06 11.42
CA VAL A 172 18.31 -13.53 12.78
C VAL A 172 17.39 -14.47 13.55
N ARG A 173 17.94 -15.16 14.57
CA ARG A 173 17.18 -15.85 15.61
C ARG A 173 16.76 -14.84 16.68
N LEU A 174 15.48 -14.78 16.98
CA LEU A 174 14.97 -14.09 18.16
C LEU A 174 15.07 -15.01 19.39
N PRO A 175 15.44 -14.48 20.56
CA PRO A 175 15.46 -15.27 21.80
C PRO A 175 14.05 -15.48 22.36
N ARG A 176 13.91 -16.56 23.17
CA ARG A 176 12.67 -16.98 23.86
C ARG A 176 12.33 -16.01 24.99
#